data_c810ac2c4233e15a259d2e8303a69104
#
_entry.id   c810ac2c4233e15a259d2e8303a69104
#
_cell.length_a   1.000
_cell.length_b   1.000
_cell.length_c   1.000
_cell.angle_alpha   90.00
_cell.angle_beta   90.00
_cell.angle_gamma   90.00
#
_symmetry.space_group_name_H-M   'P 1'
#
loop_
_entity.id
_entity.type
_entity.pdbx_description
1 polymer ?
#
loop_
_entity_poly.entity_id
_entity_poly.type
_entity_poly.pdbx_seq_one_letter_code
_entity_poly.pdbx_strand_id
1 'polypeptide(L)'
;MTKSLNKLIYTYAVVALTVPNVALCFSEGLNAWASLANILLPGAVYMALMSICRKPGKMVWWLFPIIFFAAFQIVLLYLFGKGVIAVDMFLNLVTTNPGEAMELLDNLIPGVASVFILYLPLLILGVVSIRSKKAPALSDGFRKRCRQWAAGISVVGCGCMAMSYLSDTQHDKGEHDVTSEDHHAPHYSVLNDLYPVNVFYNLYLAVKRNNASIHYKEASARFRFGAKPSHPEDSCEVYVMVIGETARAMNFSLYGYQRDTNPRLSKTPGLVAFSDVTTQSNTTHKSVPMLLSQASASDFERLFHEKGILQAFREAGFHTVFLSNQRPNHSFIDFLGEQADQWLFLKTGDANQAGRELAEAPGKDGNYYDADLLPILDRILARKRKKEFIVLHTYGSHFNYMDRYPRQMAHFQPDTHCEAKKENRPDLINAYDNTIRYTDLVLSGVIERLRAHGGMSAMLYTSDHGENIFDDSHKLFLHASPRASEYELHVPFLVWTSQSF
;
A
#
# COMPACT_ATOMS: atom_id res chain seq x y z
N MET A 1 25.67 -42.01 2.69
CA MET A 1 25.12 -40.65 2.47
C MET A 1 25.42 -40.04 1.09
N THR A 2 26.58 -40.22 0.47
CA THR A 2 26.96 -39.53 -0.79
C THR A 2 26.25 -40.02 -2.05
N LYS A 3 25.78 -41.28 -2.12
CA LYS A 3 25.14 -41.87 -3.35
C LYS A 3 23.74 -41.29 -3.66
N SER A 4 23.06 -40.64 -2.72
CA SER A 4 21.72 -40.08 -2.91
C SER A 4 21.65 -38.55 -2.85
N LEU A 5 22.75 -37.85 -2.53
CA LEU A 5 22.75 -36.39 -2.28
C LEU A 5 22.11 -35.56 -3.39
N ASN A 6 22.53 -35.81 -4.65
CA ASN A 6 21.98 -35.02 -5.76
C ASN A 6 20.51 -35.34 -6.08
N LYS A 7 20.01 -36.55 -5.77
CA LYS A 7 18.57 -36.84 -5.83
C LYS A 7 17.83 -36.13 -4.70
N LEU A 8 18.39 -36.13 -3.49
CA LEU A 8 17.80 -35.42 -2.37
C LEU A 8 17.67 -33.92 -2.67
N ILE A 9 18.75 -33.29 -3.17
CA ILE A 9 18.74 -31.87 -3.54
C ILE A 9 17.72 -31.59 -4.62
N TYR A 10 17.63 -32.48 -5.64
CA TYR A 10 16.60 -32.36 -6.68
C TYR A 10 15.20 -32.37 -6.10
N THR A 11 14.86 -33.36 -5.26
CA THR A 11 13.53 -33.48 -4.67
C THR A 11 13.25 -32.32 -3.70
N TYR A 12 14.22 -31.97 -2.85
CA TYR A 12 14.08 -30.86 -1.90
C TYR A 12 13.85 -29.54 -2.64
N ALA A 13 14.59 -29.26 -3.71
CA ALA A 13 14.41 -28.03 -4.49
C ALA A 13 13.01 -27.94 -5.11
N VAL A 14 12.53 -29.04 -5.72
CA VAL A 14 11.19 -29.06 -6.31
C VAL A 14 10.13 -28.80 -5.25
N VAL A 15 10.22 -29.49 -4.09
CA VAL A 15 9.26 -29.29 -2.98
C VAL A 15 9.34 -27.85 -2.45
N ALA A 16 10.53 -27.36 -2.10
CA ALA A 16 10.71 -26.03 -1.52
C ALA A 16 10.23 -24.90 -2.44
N LEU A 17 10.47 -25.02 -3.75
CA LEU A 17 9.99 -24.04 -4.74
C LEU A 17 8.48 -24.10 -4.95
N THR A 18 7.83 -25.22 -4.66
CA THR A 18 6.36 -25.37 -4.78
C THR A 18 5.62 -24.89 -3.51
N VAL A 19 6.32 -24.70 -2.37
CA VAL A 19 5.70 -24.27 -1.10
C VAL A 19 4.87 -23.00 -1.24
N PRO A 20 5.32 -21.91 -1.91
CA PRO A 20 4.49 -20.72 -2.08
C PRO A 20 3.18 -21.00 -2.80
N ASN A 21 3.20 -21.86 -3.83
CA ASN A 21 1.99 -22.25 -4.57
C ASN A 21 0.98 -22.98 -3.68
N VAL A 22 1.48 -23.91 -2.83
CA VAL A 22 0.62 -24.62 -1.85
C VAL A 22 0.05 -23.63 -0.85
N ALA A 23 0.86 -22.70 -0.32
CA ALA A 23 0.39 -21.70 0.63
C ALA A 23 -0.68 -20.79 0.01
N LEU A 24 -0.50 -20.33 -1.23
CA LEU A 24 -1.46 -19.51 -1.97
C LEU A 24 -2.81 -20.22 -2.19
N CYS A 25 -2.82 -21.53 -2.38
CA CYS A 25 -4.10 -22.29 -2.48
C CYS A 25 -4.96 -22.18 -1.23
N PHE A 26 -4.35 -22.01 -0.06
CA PHE A 26 -5.06 -21.85 1.21
C PHE A 26 -5.42 -20.39 1.52
N SER A 27 -4.61 -19.43 1.02
CA SER A 27 -4.80 -18.02 1.32
C SER A 27 -5.76 -17.33 0.35
N GLU A 28 -5.78 -17.72 -0.94
CA GLU A 28 -6.51 -16.99 -1.99
C GLU A 28 -7.95 -17.50 -2.24
N GLY A 29 -8.39 -18.52 -1.52
CA GLY A 29 -9.73 -19.06 -1.72
C GLY A 29 -9.97 -19.57 -3.15
N LEU A 30 -8.94 -20.09 -3.82
CA LEU A 30 -9.02 -20.64 -5.17
C LEU A 30 -9.96 -21.85 -5.21
N ASN A 31 -10.74 -22.00 -6.28
CA ASN A 31 -11.50 -23.21 -6.50
C ASN A 31 -10.58 -24.45 -6.61
N ALA A 32 -11.11 -25.66 -6.44
CA ALA A 32 -10.31 -26.88 -6.42
C ALA A 32 -9.47 -27.09 -7.69
N TRP A 33 -9.99 -26.74 -8.85
CA TRP A 33 -9.30 -26.88 -10.13
C TRP A 33 -8.18 -25.87 -10.28
N ALA A 34 -8.42 -24.60 -9.91
CA ALA A 34 -7.40 -23.56 -9.87
C ALA A 34 -6.26 -23.90 -8.89
N SER A 35 -6.59 -24.42 -7.72
CA SER A 35 -5.62 -24.87 -6.70
C SER A 35 -4.74 -26.00 -7.23
N LEU A 36 -5.32 -27.00 -7.89
CA LEU A 36 -4.56 -28.08 -8.52
C LEU A 36 -3.66 -27.56 -9.64
N ALA A 37 -4.17 -26.67 -10.50
CA ALA A 37 -3.37 -26.05 -11.55
C ALA A 37 -2.19 -25.25 -10.98
N ASN A 38 -2.44 -24.47 -9.92
CA ASN A 38 -1.43 -23.63 -9.26
C ASN A 38 -0.30 -24.44 -8.56
N ILE A 39 -0.54 -25.71 -8.23
CA ILE A 39 0.49 -26.61 -7.68
C ILE A 39 1.19 -27.40 -8.81
N LEU A 40 0.39 -27.99 -9.71
CA LEU A 40 0.89 -28.93 -10.70
C LEU A 40 1.74 -28.27 -11.79
N LEU A 41 1.31 -27.12 -12.31
CA LEU A 41 2.02 -26.43 -13.39
C LEU A 41 3.40 -25.94 -12.96
N PRO A 42 3.56 -25.16 -11.89
CA PRO A 42 4.89 -24.74 -11.42
C PRO A 42 5.74 -25.91 -10.96
N GLY A 43 5.16 -26.88 -10.24
CA GLY A 43 5.86 -28.09 -9.82
C GLY A 43 6.45 -28.87 -10.98
N ALA A 44 5.71 -29.04 -12.07
CA ALA A 44 6.19 -29.66 -13.30
C ALA A 44 7.33 -28.87 -13.96
N VAL A 45 7.19 -27.54 -14.01
CA VAL A 45 8.26 -26.67 -14.53
C VAL A 45 9.53 -26.79 -13.68
N TYR A 46 9.42 -26.77 -12.34
CA TYR A 46 10.57 -26.96 -11.46
C TYR A 46 11.21 -28.34 -11.63
N MET A 47 10.41 -29.39 -11.77
CA MET A 47 10.90 -30.74 -12.06
C MET A 47 11.69 -30.79 -13.38
N ALA A 48 11.17 -30.15 -14.42
CA ALA A 48 11.83 -30.08 -15.72
C ALA A 48 13.15 -29.29 -15.62
N LEU A 49 13.13 -28.07 -15.05
CA LEU A 49 14.30 -27.21 -14.88
C LEU A 49 15.41 -27.91 -14.07
N MET A 50 15.05 -28.46 -12.90
CA MET A 50 16.01 -29.18 -12.05
C MET A 50 16.62 -30.42 -12.73
N SER A 51 15.97 -30.99 -13.76
CA SER A 51 16.48 -32.09 -14.54
C SER A 51 17.49 -31.69 -15.62
N ILE A 52 17.66 -30.40 -15.94
CA ILE A 52 18.56 -29.91 -16.98
C ILE A 52 20.03 -30.22 -16.61
N CYS A 53 20.42 -29.94 -15.38
CA CYS A 53 21.79 -30.12 -14.93
C CYS A 53 22.02 -31.50 -14.34
N ARG A 54 23.17 -32.13 -14.66
CA ARG A 54 23.60 -33.36 -13.99
C ARG A 54 23.92 -33.17 -12.50
N LYS A 55 24.32 -31.95 -12.11
CA LYS A 55 24.48 -31.53 -10.72
C LYS A 55 23.39 -30.51 -10.39
N PRO A 56 22.34 -30.90 -9.66
CA PRO A 56 21.19 -30.04 -9.40
C PRO A 56 21.53 -28.75 -8.61
N GLY A 57 22.62 -28.78 -7.84
CA GLY A 57 23.11 -27.56 -7.14
C GLY A 57 23.41 -26.40 -8.11
N LYS A 58 23.83 -26.66 -9.34
CA LYS A 58 23.98 -25.58 -10.33
C LYS A 58 22.64 -24.95 -10.66
N MET A 59 21.58 -25.75 -10.81
CA MET A 59 20.25 -25.26 -11.13
C MET A 59 19.65 -24.50 -9.93
N VAL A 60 19.88 -24.93 -8.69
CA VAL A 60 19.47 -24.20 -7.48
C VAL A 60 19.98 -22.76 -7.53
N TRP A 61 21.25 -22.54 -7.89
CA TRP A 61 21.81 -21.19 -7.99
C TRP A 61 21.32 -20.41 -9.21
N TRP A 62 21.01 -21.08 -10.31
CA TRP A 62 20.36 -20.44 -11.45
C TRP A 62 18.92 -19.99 -11.13
N LEU A 63 18.23 -20.74 -10.26
CA LEU A 63 16.88 -20.42 -9.79
C LEU A 63 16.88 -19.49 -8.56
N PHE A 64 18.04 -18.94 -8.18
CA PHE A 64 18.14 -18.03 -7.03
C PHE A 64 17.14 -16.86 -7.09
N PRO A 65 16.87 -16.18 -8.23
CA PRO A 65 15.85 -15.15 -8.30
C PRO A 65 14.46 -15.69 -7.94
N ILE A 66 14.10 -16.90 -8.37
CA ILE A 66 12.82 -17.52 -8.02
C ILE A 66 12.78 -17.88 -6.52
N ILE A 67 13.90 -18.38 -5.97
CA ILE A 67 14.02 -18.66 -4.52
C ILE A 67 13.85 -17.36 -3.71
N PHE A 68 14.45 -16.25 -4.16
CA PHE A 68 14.29 -14.94 -3.52
C PHE A 68 12.84 -14.51 -3.50
N PHE A 69 12.14 -14.57 -4.63
CA PHE A 69 10.72 -14.21 -4.69
C PHE A 69 9.84 -15.20 -3.92
N ALA A 70 10.20 -16.48 -3.87
CA ALA A 70 9.50 -17.46 -3.04
C ALA A 70 9.62 -17.14 -1.55
N ALA A 71 10.82 -16.74 -1.11
CA ALA A 71 11.06 -16.27 0.24
C ALA A 71 10.23 -15.02 0.56
N PHE A 72 10.23 -14.05 -0.34
CA PHE A 72 9.45 -12.82 -0.22
C PHE A 72 7.94 -13.11 -0.15
N GLN A 73 7.43 -13.99 -1.03
CA GLN A 73 6.01 -14.41 -1.00
C GLN A 73 5.60 -15.04 0.34
N ILE A 74 6.46 -15.87 0.94
CA ILE A 74 6.18 -16.50 2.24
C ILE A 74 6.13 -15.44 3.35
N VAL A 75 7.05 -14.46 3.35
CA VAL A 75 7.03 -13.36 4.32
C VAL A 75 5.76 -12.54 4.18
N LEU A 76 5.34 -12.23 2.94
CA LEU A 76 4.09 -11.49 2.69
C LEU A 76 2.86 -12.26 3.17
N LEU A 77 2.79 -13.57 2.91
CA LEU A 77 1.70 -14.41 3.41
C LEU A 77 1.68 -14.47 4.95
N TYR A 78 2.86 -14.44 5.56
CA TYR A 78 2.96 -14.37 7.02
C TYR A 78 2.40 -13.04 7.56
N LEU A 79 2.72 -11.91 6.91
CA LEU A 79 2.29 -10.58 7.34
C LEU A 79 0.80 -10.33 7.10
N PHE A 80 0.35 -10.60 5.88
CA PHE A 80 -0.98 -10.21 5.42
C PHE A 80 -1.98 -11.37 5.42
N GLY A 81 -1.53 -12.61 5.64
CA GLY A 81 -2.38 -13.80 5.59
C GLY A 81 -2.91 -14.17 4.21
N LYS A 82 -2.81 -13.28 3.22
CA LYS A 82 -3.34 -13.41 1.85
C LYS A 82 -2.44 -12.69 0.85
N GLY A 83 -2.62 -13.01 -0.41
CA GLY A 83 -2.16 -12.23 -1.54
C GLY A 83 -0.87 -12.70 -2.20
N VAL A 84 -0.87 -12.54 -3.51
CA VAL A 84 0.32 -12.66 -4.35
C VAL A 84 1.10 -11.36 -4.35
N ILE A 85 2.41 -11.42 -4.64
CA ILE A 85 3.25 -10.23 -4.78
C ILE A 85 2.66 -9.31 -5.86
N ALA A 86 2.10 -8.18 -5.44
CA ALA A 86 1.46 -7.20 -6.31
C ALA A 86 2.46 -6.18 -6.86
N VAL A 87 2.06 -5.44 -7.92
CA VAL A 87 2.85 -4.33 -8.49
C VAL A 87 3.23 -3.31 -7.42
N ASP A 88 2.29 -2.99 -6.54
CA ASP A 88 2.45 -1.99 -5.50
C ASP A 88 3.49 -2.38 -4.45
N MET A 89 3.67 -3.67 -4.19
CA MET A 89 4.72 -4.17 -3.29
C MET A 89 6.12 -3.93 -3.85
N PHE A 90 6.29 -4.02 -5.18
CA PHE A 90 7.54 -3.64 -5.83
C PHE A 90 7.78 -2.13 -5.80
N LEU A 91 6.73 -1.34 -6.00
CA LEU A 91 6.82 0.12 -5.91
C LEU A 91 7.13 0.55 -4.47
N ASN A 92 6.45 -0.03 -3.49
CA ASN A 92 6.72 0.23 -2.07
C ASN A 92 8.17 -0.10 -1.69
N LEU A 93 8.73 -1.20 -2.21
CA LEU A 93 10.12 -1.54 -1.93
C LEU A 93 11.11 -0.44 -2.36
N VAL A 94 10.77 0.32 -3.40
CA VAL A 94 11.58 1.44 -3.91
C VAL A 94 11.28 2.75 -3.18
N THR A 95 10.04 2.95 -2.72
CA THR A 95 9.55 4.20 -2.12
C THR A 95 9.51 4.19 -0.59
N THR A 96 9.52 3.00 0.06
CA THR A 96 9.54 2.88 1.52
C THR A 96 10.86 3.41 2.09
N ASN A 97 10.78 4.30 3.07
CA ASN A 97 11.97 4.81 3.74
C ASN A 97 12.46 3.80 4.82
N PRO A 98 13.78 3.85 5.16
CA PRO A 98 14.35 2.93 6.15
C PRO A 98 13.67 2.99 7.53
N GLY A 99 13.10 4.13 7.93
CA GLY A 99 12.38 4.28 9.20
C GLY A 99 11.11 3.43 9.24
N GLU A 100 10.28 3.50 8.21
CA GLU A 100 9.05 2.68 8.09
C GLU A 100 9.38 1.17 8.02
N ALA A 101 10.46 0.81 7.30
CA ALA A 101 10.90 -0.58 7.25
C ALA A 101 11.32 -1.11 8.63
N MET A 102 11.96 -0.28 9.45
CA MET A 102 12.39 -0.65 10.81
C MET A 102 11.21 -0.82 11.77
N GLU A 103 10.13 -0.04 11.63
CA GLU A 103 8.93 -0.15 12.46
C GLU A 103 8.24 -1.53 12.33
N LEU A 104 8.39 -2.19 11.17
CA LEU A 104 7.81 -3.52 10.90
C LEU A 104 8.77 -4.68 11.21
N LEU A 105 10.05 -4.42 11.47
CA LEU A 105 11.08 -5.46 11.51
C LEU A 105 10.82 -6.52 12.60
N ASP A 106 10.36 -6.12 13.77
CA ASP A 106 10.10 -7.04 14.89
C ASP A 106 8.98 -8.03 14.56
N ASN A 107 8.00 -7.59 13.79
CA ASN A 107 6.88 -8.43 13.33
C ASN A 107 7.27 -9.40 12.21
N LEU A 108 8.38 -9.15 11.52
CA LEU A 108 8.88 -9.98 10.42
C LEU A 108 9.69 -11.20 10.87
N ILE A 109 10.22 -11.19 12.09
CA ILE A 109 11.17 -12.22 12.58
C ILE A 109 10.68 -13.65 12.34
N PRO A 110 9.43 -14.06 12.70
CA PRO A 110 9.00 -15.45 12.48
C PRO A 110 8.88 -15.82 11.00
N GLY A 111 8.39 -14.89 10.15
CA GLY A 111 8.31 -15.08 8.70
C GLY A 111 9.70 -15.26 8.09
N VAL A 112 10.63 -14.41 8.44
CA VAL A 112 12.05 -14.49 8.01
C VAL A 112 12.69 -15.78 8.49
N ALA A 113 12.47 -16.20 9.75
CA ALA A 113 12.99 -17.45 10.28
C ALA A 113 12.50 -18.66 9.47
N SER A 114 11.20 -18.70 9.09
CA SER A 114 10.64 -19.77 8.28
C SER A 114 11.32 -19.87 6.91
N VAL A 115 11.61 -18.73 6.28
CA VAL A 115 12.35 -18.62 5.01
C VAL A 115 13.76 -19.16 5.15
N PHE A 116 14.49 -18.79 6.22
CA PHE A 116 15.83 -19.32 6.48
C PHE A 116 15.82 -20.84 6.67
N ILE A 117 14.86 -21.38 7.41
CA ILE A 117 14.73 -22.83 7.63
C ILE A 117 14.47 -23.55 6.30
N LEU A 118 13.67 -22.97 5.41
CA LEU A 118 13.27 -23.62 4.16
C LEU A 118 14.34 -23.49 3.06
N TYR A 119 14.95 -22.32 2.86
CA TYR A 119 15.77 -22.05 1.69
C TYR A 119 17.28 -22.05 1.97
N LEU A 120 17.73 -21.68 3.18
CA LEU A 120 19.17 -21.67 3.49
C LEU A 120 19.82 -23.06 3.37
N PRO A 121 19.21 -24.15 3.91
CA PRO A 121 19.76 -25.50 3.70
C PRO A 121 19.82 -25.89 2.22
N LEU A 122 18.83 -25.50 1.41
CA LEU A 122 18.83 -25.76 -0.04
C LEU A 122 20.01 -25.09 -0.74
N LEU A 123 20.29 -23.83 -0.43
CA LEU A 123 21.43 -23.08 -0.98
C LEU A 123 22.78 -23.69 -0.56
N ILE A 124 22.92 -24.04 0.72
CA ILE A 124 24.13 -24.69 1.25
C ILE A 124 24.36 -26.05 0.55
N LEU A 125 23.32 -26.89 0.46
CA LEU A 125 23.39 -28.18 -0.23
C LEU A 125 23.69 -27.99 -1.72
N GLY A 126 23.20 -26.91 -2.34
CA GLY A 126 23.54 -26.51 -3.70
C GLY A 126 25.04 -26.33 -3.90
N VAL A 127 25.70 -25.60 -2.99
CA VAL A 127 27.16 -25.42 -2.99
C VAL A 127 27.89 -26.75 -2.80
N VAL A 128 27.41 -27.57 -1.84
CA VAL A 128 27.98 -28.90 -1.59
C VAL A 128 27.89 -29.78 -2.84
N SER A 129 26.75 -29.79 -3.53
CA SER A 129 26.56 -30.52 -4.81
C SER A 129 27.56 -30.09 -5.87
N ILE A 130 27.83 -28.81 -6.02
CA ILE A 130 28.73 -28.25 -7.02
C ILE A 130 30.19 -28.67 -6.71
N ARG A 131 30.61 -28.44 -5.44
CA ARG A 131 32.00 -28.62 -5.02
C ARG A 131 32.39 -30.09 -4.81
N SER A 132 31.43 -30.93 -4.43
CA SER A 132 31.74 -32.34 -4.12
C SER A 132 32.09 -33.12 -5.38
N LYS A 133 33.32 -33.63 -5.41
CA LYS A 133 33.77 -34.61 -6.43
C LYS A 133 33.21 -36.03 -6.17
N LYS A 134 32.81 -36.32 -4.93
CA LYS A 134 32.34 -37.66 -4.50
C LYS A 134 30.81 -37.83 -4.65
N ALA A 135 30.05 -36.76 -4.88
CA ALA A 135 28.61 -36.86 -5.12
C ALA A 135 28.35 -37.26 -6.60
N PRO A 136 27.79 -38.45 -6.86
CA PRO A 136 27.54 -38.90 -8.22
C PRO A 136 26.53 -37.96 -8.90
N ALA A 137 26.79 -37.65 -10.16
CA ALA A 137 25.86 -36.88 -10.99
C ALA A 137 24.52 -37.62 -11.16
N LEU A 138 23.44 -36.90 -11.41
CA LEU A 138 22.16 -37.50 -11.79
C LEU A 138 22.32 -38.26 -13.11
N SER A 139 21.86 -39.51 -13.13
CA SER A 139 21.93 -40.32 -14.34
C SER A 139 20.98 -39.79 -15.43
N ASP A 140 21.34 -39.98 -16.68
CA ASP A 140 20.51 -39.54 -17.81
C ASP A 140 19.14 -40.24 -17.82
N GLY A 141 19.07 -41.52 -17.39
CA GLY A 141 17.80 -42.23 -17.23
C GLY A 141 16.90 -41.62 -16.14
N PHE A 142 17.45 -41.15 -15.00
CA PHE A 142 16.69 -40.45 -13.99
C PHE A 142 16.16 -39.10 -14.53
N ARG A 143 17.01 -38.33 -15.16
CA ARG A 143 16.66 -36.99 -15.72
C ARG A 143 15.60 -37.12 -16.81
N LYS A 144 15.70 -38.16 -17.70
CA LYS A 144 14.69 -38.43 -18.73
C LYS A 144 13.33 -38.74 -18.10
N ARG A 145 13.29 -39.61 -17.08
CA ARG A 145 12.06 -39.96 -16.38
C ARG A 145 11.44 -38.74 -15.70
N CYS A 146 12.23 -37.91 -15.02
CA CYS A 146 11.72 -36.67 -14.39
C CYS A 146 11.08 -35.74 -15.42
N ARG A 147 11.67 -35.57 -16.61
CA ARG A 147 11.08 -34.78 -17.70
C ARG A 147 9.80 -35.37 -18.26
N GLN A 148 9.75 -36.71 -18.38
CA GLN A 148 8.52 -37.41 -18.82
C GLN A 148 7.37 -37.21 -17.80
N TRP A 149 7.68 -37.36 -16.49
CA TRP A 149 6.71 -37.07 -15.44
C TRP A 149 6.30 -35.59 -15.44
N ALA A 150 7.23 -34.65 -15.57
CA ALA A 150 6.92 -33.24 -15.69
C ALA A 150 5.98 -32.95 -16.86
N ALA A 151 6.22 -33.54 -18.04
CA ALA A 151 5.32 -33.39 -19.18
C ALA A 151 3.91 -33.93 -18.90
N GLY A 152 3.79 -35.11 -18.29
CA GLY A 152 2.50 -35.71 -17.92
C GLY A 152 1.76 -34.82 -16.89
N ILE A 153 2.45 -34.36 -15.85
CA ILE A 153 1.88 -33.47 -14.82
C ILE A 153 1.45 -32.13 -15.44
N SER A 154 2.22 -31.57 -16.39
CA SER A 154 1.84 -30.36 -17.10
C SER A 154 0.54 -30.50 -17.87
N VAL A 155 0.33 -31.66 -18.56
CA VAL A 155 -0.92 -31.93 -19.29
C VAL A 155 -2.11 -31.96 -18.30
N VAL A 156 -1.96 -32.63 -17.16
CA VAL A 156 -3.00 -32.66 -16.12
C VAL A 156 -3.24 -31.26 -15.58
N GLY A 157 -2.18 -30.52 -15.27
CA GLY A 157 -2.31 -29.12 -14.79
C GLY A 157 -3.01 -28.19 -15.78
N CYS A 158 -2.71 -28.32 -17.08
CA CYS A 158 -3.43 -27.56 -18.12
C CYS A 158 -4.92 -27.97 -18.19
N GLY A 159 -5.21 -29.27 -18.01
CA GLY A 159 -6.59 -29.76 -17.92
C GLY A 159 -7.34 -29.15 -16.71
N CYS A 160 -6.68 -29.11 -15.55
CA CYS A 160 -7.26 -28.48 -14.35
C CYS A 160 -7.50 -26.97 -14.58
N MET A 161 -6.58 -26.26 -15.23
CA MET A 161 -6.76 -24.84 -15.55
C MET A 161 -7.94 -24.61 -16.50
N ALA A 162 -8.09 -25.45 -17.53
CA ALA A 162 -9.25 -25.39 -18.43
C ALA A 162 -10.57 -25.68 -17.69
N MET A 163 -10.58 -26.65 -16.78
CA MET A 163 -11.74 -26.97 -15.94
C MET A 163 -12.09 -25.82 -14.97
N SER A 164 -11.09 -25.14 -14.40
CA SER A 164 -11.34 -23.94 -13.57
C SER A 164 -12.07 -22.88 -14.39
N TYR A 165 -11.57 -22.56 -15.57
CA TYR A 165 -12.18 -21.57 -16.46
C TYR A 165 -13.64 -21.94 -16.84
N LEU A 166 -13.90 -23.21 -17.15
CA LEU A 166 -15.25 -23.70 -17.48
C LEU A 166 -16.20 -23.65 -16.27
N SER A 167 -15.68 -23.96 -15.08
CA SER A 167 -16.45 -23.89 -13.83
C SER A 167 -16.89 -22.48 -13.52
N ASP A 168 -15.99 -21.50 -13.66
CA ASP A 168 -16.27 -20.09 -13.39
C ASP A 168 -17.31 -19.52 -14.38
N THR A 169 -17.23 -19.92 -15.67
CA THR A 169 -18.22 -19.49 -16.68
C THR A 169 -19.62 -20.13 -16.53
N GLN A 170 -19.75 -21.24 -15.82
CA GLN A 170 -21.07 -21.84 -15.52
C GLN A 170 -21.75 -21.18 -14.33
N HIS A 171 -21.01 -20.72 -13.32
CA HIS A 171 -21.57 -19.95 -12.20
C HIS A 171 -22.15 -18.60 -12.66
N ASP A 172 -21.48 -17.91 -13.59
CA ASP A 172 -21.95 -16.65 -14.16
C ASP A 172 -23.30 -16.74 -14.92
N LYS A 173 -23.70 -17.94 -15.36
CA LYS A 173 -24.94 -18.14 -16.13
C LYS A 173 -26.15 -18.57 -15.28
N GLY A 174 -25.94 -18.85 -13.98
CA GLY A 174 -26.96 -19.47 -13.12
C GLY A 174 -27.63 -18.56 -12.11
N GLU A 175 -27.09 -17.42 -11.77
CA GLU A 175 -27.65 -16.54 -10.73
C GLU A 175 -27.78 -15.09 -11.18
N HIS A 176 -28.98 -14.80 -11.78
CA HIS A 176 -29.54 -13.45 -11.81
C HIS A 176 -30.35 -13.20 -10.53
N ASP A 177 -29.74 -13.31 -9.35
CA ASP A 177 -30.38 -12.85 -8.11
C ASP A 177 -29.65 -11.57 -7.64
N VAL A 178 -30.35 -10.44 -7.76
CA VAL A 178 -29.85 -9.08 -7.57
C VAL A 178 -29.67 -8.70 -6.08
N THR A 179 -29.70 -9.67 -5.16
CA THR A 179 -29.77 -9.41 -3.71
C THR A 179 -28.60 -9.94 -2.90
N SER A 180 -27.56 -10.53 -3.49
CA SER A 180 -26.36 -10.92 -2.76
C SER A 180 -25.19 -10.00 -3.11
N GLU A 181 -24.66 -9.30 -2.10
CA GLU A 181 -23.43 -8.48 -2.13
C GLU A 181 -22.15 -9.34 -2.30
N ASP A 182 -22.25 -10.52 -2.90
CA ASP A 182 -21.08 -11.32 -3.27
C ASP A 182 -20.48 -10.76 -4.56
N HIS A 183 -19.49 -9.90 -4.39
CA HIS A 183 -18.60 -9.50 -5.46
C HIS A 183 -18.03 -10.75 -6.12
N HIS A 184 -18.41 -11.01 -7.37
CA HIS A 184 -17.90 -12.10 -8.20
C HIS A 184 -16.38 -12.18 -8.07
N ALA A 185 -15.88 -13.32 -7.58
CA ALA A 185 -14.45 -13.58 -7.56
C ALA A 185 -13.94 -13.51 -9.01
N PRO A 186 -12.96 -12.66 -9.32
CA PRO A 186 -12.45 -12.55 -10.68
C PRO A 186 -11.95 -13.91 -11.17
N HIS A 187 -12.20 -14.25 -12.43
CA HIS A 187 -11.73 -15.49 -13.04
C HIS A 187 -10.23 -15.68 -12.82
N TYR A 188 -9.83 -16.93 -12.51
CA TYR A 188 -8.43 -17.28 -12.34
C TYR A 188 -7.60 -16.89 -13.57
N SER A 189 -6.59 -16.07 -13.34
CA SER A 189 -5.71 -15.54 -14.39
C SER A 189 -4.28 -16.03 -14.18
N VAL A 190 -3.71 -16.65 -15.22
CA VAL A 190 -2.30 -17.11 -15.20
C VAL A 190 -1.33 -15.95 -14.91
N LEU A 191 -1.61 -14.75 -15.41
CA LEU A 191 -0.76 -13.58 -15.22
C LEU A 191 -0.86 -12.99 -13.83
N ASN A 192 -2.03 -13.10 -13.20
CA ASN A 192 -2.29 -12.46 -11.91
C ASN A 192 -2.16 -13.43 -10.73
N ASP A 193 -2.54 -14.71 -10.92
CA ASP A 193 -2.73 -15.65 -9.80
C ASP A 193 -1.72 -16.79 -9.79
N LEU A 194 -1.08 -17.12 -10.93
CA LEU A 194 -0.12 -18.22 -11.01
C LEU A 194 1.27 -17.78 -10.57
N TYR A 195 1.69 -18.18 -9.36
CA TYR A 195 3.07 -18.00 -8.92
C TYR A 195 4.03 -18.98 -9.65
N PRO A 196 5.21 -18.56 -10.16
CA PRO A 196 5.80 -17.22 -10.09
C PRO A 196 5.53 -16.34 -11.32
N VAL A 197 4.60 -16.69 -12.21
CA VAL A 197 4.33 -15.92 -13.44
C VAL A 197 3.87 -14.52 -13.09
N ASN A 198 2.96 -14.41 -12.11
CA ASN A 198 2.46 -13.14 -11.60
C ASN A 198 3.57 -12.22 -11.07
N VAL A 199 4.59 -12.76 -10.43
CA VAL A 199 5.71 -12.00 -9.88
C VAL A 199 6.50 -11.29 -10.99
N PHE A 200 6.84 -12.01 -12.06
CA PHE A 200 7.55 -11.42 -13.19
C PHE A 200 6.69 -10.43 -13.98
N TYR A 201 5.40 -10.73 -14.13
CA TYR A 201 4.45 -9.82 -14.76
C TYR A 201 4.29 -8.52 -13.95
N ASN A 202 4.10 -8.63 -12.64
CA ASN A 202 3.97 -7.47 -11.76
C ASN A 202 5.27 -6.67 -11.65
N LEU A 203 6.42 -7.32 -11.65
CA LEU A 203 7.72 -6.65 -11.74
C LEU A 203 7.84 -5.86 -13.06
N TYR A 204 7.45 -6.44 -14.19
CA TYR A 204 7.44 -5.73 -15.48
C TYR A 204 6.53 -4.49 -15.41
N LEU A 205 5.32 -4.62 -14.86
CA LEU A 205 4.40 -3.50 -14.69
C LEU A 205 4.97 -2.42 -13.74
N ALA A 206 5.61 -2.83 -12.64
CA ALA A 206 6.25 -1.90 -11.71
C ALA A 206 7.38 -1.10 -12.40
N VAL A 207 8.24 -1.77 -13.16
CA VAL A 207 9.30 -1.10 -13.94
C VAL A 207 8.71 -0.15 -14.97
N LYS A 208 7.65 -0.57 -15.70
CA LYS A 208 6.95 0.29 -16.67
C LYS A 208 6.38 1.54 -16.01
N ARG A 209 5.70 1.40 -14.87
CA ARG A 209 5.13 2.52 -14.10
C ARG A 209 6.21 3.44 -13.54
N ASN A 210 7.27 2.90 -12.97
CA ASN A 210 8.40 3.68 -12.47
C ASN A 210 9.06 4.48 -13.60
N ASN A 211 9.24 3.89 -14.78
CA ASN A 211 9.79 4.62 -15.94
C ASN A 211 8.87 5.76 -16.40
N ALA A 212 7.55 5.55 -16.41
CA ALA A 212 6.59 6.62 -16.70
C ALA A 212 6.65 7.75 -15.66
N SER A 213 6.83 7.41 -14.37
CA SER A 213 6.99 8.40 -13.29
C SER A 213 8.23 9.27 -13.48
N ILE A 214 9.37 8.69 -13.88
CA ILE A 214 10.62 9.44 -14.13
C ILE A 214 10.43 10.50 -15.22
N HIS A 215 9.60 10.24 -16.24
CA HIS A 215 9.35 11.15 -17.35
C HIS A 215 8.13 12.06 -17.14
N TYR A 216 7.53 12.04 -15.98
CA TYR A 216 6.30 12.78 -15.67
C TYR A 216 6.41 14.28 -15.94
N LYS A 217 7.52 14.93 -15.51
CA LYS A 217 7.70 16.37 -15.66
C LYS A 217 7.68 16.80 -17.14
N GLU A 218 8.22 15.98 -18.03
CA GLU A 218 8.22 16.20 -19.47
C GLU A 218 6.84 15.93 -20.09
N ALA A 219 6.22 14.80 -19.73
CA ALA A 219 4.93 14.37 -20.25
C ALA A 219 3.81 15.35 -19.88
N SER A 220 3.81 15.89 -18.65
CA SER A 220 2.80 16.83 -18.14
C SER A 220 3.10 18.30 -18.44
N ALA A 221 4.26 18.64 -19.04
CA ALA A 221 4.72 20.03 -19.18
C ALA A 221 3.75 20.95 -19.92
N ARG A 222 3.04 20.41 -20.91
CA ARG A 222 2.06 21.16 -21.74
C ARG A 222 0.63 21.08 -21.23
N PHE A 223 0.37 20.25 -20.22
CA PHE A 223 -0.97 20.10 -19.70
C PHE A 223 -1.48 21.40 -19.04
N ARG A 224 -2.73 21.73 -19.27
CA ARG A 224 -3.45 22.86 -18.65
C ARG A 224 -4.89 22.44 -18.39
N PHE A 225 -5.41 22.81 -17.25
CA PHE A 225 -6.83 22.64 -16.90
C PHE A 225 -7.71 23.64 -17.64
N GLY A 226 -7.19 24.82 -17.97
CA GLY A 226 -7.99 25.95 -18.42
C GLY A 226 -8.92 26.49 -17.32
N ALA A 227 -8.53 26.26 -16.04
CA ALA A 227 -9.33 26.65 -14.89
C ALA A 227 -9.41 28.18 -14.77
N LYS A 228 -10.59 28.67 -14.37
CA LYS A 228 -10.90 30.10 -14.18
C LYS A 228 -11.49 30.31 -12.80
N PRO A 229 -11.26 31.45 -12.17
CA PRO A 229 -11.91 31.77 -10.91
C PRO A 229 -13.44 31.87 -11.08
N SER A 230 -14.19 31.36 -10.14
CA SER A 230 -15.66 31.46 -10.08
C SER A 230 -16.14 32.74 -9.42
N HIS A 231 -15.28 33.39 -8.62
CA HIS A 231 -15.55 34.64 -7.93
C HIS A 231 -14.61 35.74 -8.40
N PRO A 232 -14.97 37.03 -8.17
CA PRO A 232 -14.14 38.17 -8.54
C PRO A 232 -12.69 38.07 -8.02
N GLU A 233 -11.76 38.72 -8.68
CA GLU A 233 -10.33 38.67 -8.31
C GLU A 233 -10.05 39.29 -6.93
N ASP A 234 -10.90 40.18 -6.45
CA ASP A 234 -10.78 40.86 -5.17
C ASP A 234 -11.46 40.09 -4.01
N SER A 235 -12.17 38.98 -4.29
CA SER A 235 -12.72 38.13 -3.23
C SER A 235 -11.61 37.52 -2.35
N CYS A 236 -11.88 37.48 -1.03
CA CYS A 236 -10.99 36.81 -0.08
C CYS A 236 -11.43 35.35 0.07
N GLU A 237 -10.64 34.44 -0.49
CA GLU A 237 -10.96 33.01 -0.55
C GLU A 237 -9.77 32.18 -0.05
N VAL A 238 -9.98 31.39 1.00
CA VAL A 238 -8.97 30.48 1.55
C VAL A 238 -9.54 29.08 1.67
N TYR A 239 -8.98 28.16 0.92
CA TYR A 239 -9.39 26.76 0.92
C TYR A 239 -8.27 25.87 1.43
N VAL A 240 -8.59 24.99 2.37
CA VAL A 240 -7.64 24.01 2.92
C VAL A 240 -8.15 22.60 2.65
N MET A 241 -7.35 21.82 1.96
CA MET A 241 -7.54 20.40 1.78
C MET A 241 -6.59 19.66 2.74
N VAL A 242 -7.14 18.88 3.66
CA VAL A 242 -6.35 18.05 4.56
C VAL A 242 -6.47 16.60 4.10
N ILE A 243 -5.34 16.01 3.74
CA ILE A 243 -5.24 14.59 3.38
C ILE A 243 -4.74 13.86 4.61
N GLY A 244 -5.61 13.02 5.18
CA GLY A 244 -5.29 12.09 6.27
C GLY A 244 -4.58 10.85 5.76
N GLU A 245 -4.00 10.10 6.67
CA GLU A 245 -3.29 8.86 6.43
C GLU A 245 -3.89 7.76 7.31
N THR A 246 -4.29 6.65 6.71
CA THR A 246 -4.69 5.41 7.40
C THR A 246 -5.88 5.54 8.36
N ALA A 247 -6.68 6.62 8.28
CA ALA A 247 -7.82 6.82 9.17
C ALA A 247 -9.10 6.21 8.60
N ARG A 248 -9.69 5.23 9.30
CA ARG A 248 -10.96 4.60 8.91
C ARG A 248 -12.16 5.28 9.57
N ALA A 249 -13.25 5.44 8.83
CA ALA A 249 -14.47 6.09 9.31
C ALA A 249 -15.06 5.42 10.55
N MET A 250 -14.96 4.09 10.66
CA MET A 250 -15.53 3.27 11.74
C MET A 250 -15.04 3.64 13.14
N ASN A 251 -13.90 4.33 13.28
CA ASN A 251 -13.36 4.78 14.57
C ASN A 251 -13.64 6.26 14.86
N PHE A 252 -14.45 6.93 14.01
CA PHE A 252 -14.90 8.30 14.26
C PHE A 252 -16.24 8.30 15.01
N SER A 253 -16.30 8.94 16.18
CA SER A 253 -17.55 9.14 16.91
C SER A 253 -18.58 9.96 16.12
N LEU A 254 -18.15 10.77 15.15
CA LEU A 254 -19.00 11.47 14.20
C LEU A 254 -19.87 10.53 13.34
N TYR A 255 -19.46 9.28 13.16
CA TYR A 255 -20.18 8.25 12.41
C TYR A 255 -20.82 7.18 13.32
N GLY A 256 -20.92 7.45 14.63
CA GLY A 256 -21.59 6.57 15.59
C GLY A 256 -20.67 5.60 16.32
N TYR A 257 -19.35 5.75 16.20
CA TYR A 257 -18.41 4.98 17.02
C TYR A 257 -18.64 5.28 18.51
N GLN A 258 -18.63 4.22 19.35
CA GLN A 258 -19.04 4.33 20.76
C GLN A 258 -18.04 5.11 21.65
N ARG A 259 -16.80 5.25 21.20
CA ARG A 259 -15.76 5.95 21.95
C ARG A 259 -15.67 7.41 21.46
N ASP A 260 -15.45 8.34 22.39
CA ASP A 260 -15.36 9.78 22.09
C ASP A 260 -14.02 10.13 21.43
N THR A 261 -13.93 9.83 20.14
CA THR A 261 -12.73 10.10 19.31
C THR A 261 -12.76 11.46 18.64
N ASN A 262 -13.93 12.13 18.55
CA ASN A 262 -14.07 13.44 17.91
C ASN A 262 -14.73 14.48 18.82
N PRO A 263 -14.21 14.75 20.04
CA PRO A 263 -14.86 15.61 21.03
C PRO A 263 -14.97 17.08 20.62
N ARG A 264 -14.13 17.55 19.70
CA ARG A 264 -14.11 18.94 19.21
C ARG A 264 -14.93 19.11 17.95
N LEU A 265 -14.71 18.25 16.95
CA LEU A 265 -15.40 18.29 15.66
C LEU A 265 -16.91 18.07 15.82
N SER A 266 -17.33 17.20 16.75
CA SER A 266 -18.76 16.97 17.07
C SER A 266 -19.49 18.23 17.54
N LYS A 267 -18.76 19.24 18.04
CA LYS A 267 -19.29 20.52 18.52
C LYS A 267 -19.00 21.67 17.54
N THR A 268 -18.44 21.39 16.38
CA THR A 268 -18.00 22.41 15.43
C THR A 268 -19.15 22.82 14.52
N PRO A 269 -19.68 24.08 14.64
CA PRO A 269 -20.74 24.55 13.75
C PRO A 269 -20.28 24.64 12.30
N GLY A 270 -21.16 24.26 11.37
CA GLY A 270 -20.88 24.30 9.93
C GLY A 270 -20.04 23.12 9.42
N LEU A 271 -19.74 22.13 10.27
CA LEU A 271 -19.10 20.87 9.84
C LEU A 271 -20.16 19.89 9.35
N VAL A 272 -19.93 19.32 8.18
CA VAL A 272 -20.72 18.24 7.59
C VAL A 272 -19.84 17.01 7.49
N ALA A 273 -20.31 15.88 8.01
CA ALA A 273 -19.66 14.59 7.93
C ALA A 273 -20.44 13.66 6.98
N PHE A 274 -19.79 13.17 5.95
CA PHE A 274 -20.37 12.24 4.97
C PHE A 274 -20.07 10.81 5.41
N SER A 275 -21.11 10.01 5.62
CA SER A 275 -20.99 8.68 6.25
C SER A 275 -20.73 7.52 5.28
N ASP A 276 -20.94 7.72 3.98
CA ASP A 276 -20.81 6.68 2.96
C ASP A 276 -19.79 7.11 1.91
N VAL A 277 -18.51 7.05 2.31
CA VAL A 277 -17.39 7.44 1.44
C VAL A 277 -16.36 6.33 1.39
N THR A 278 -16.10 5.87 0.17
CA THR A 278 -15.13 4.81 -0.10
C THR A 278 -13.95 5.37 -0.89
N THR A 279 -12.73 5.12 -0.42
CA THR A 279 -11.52 5.43 -1.19
C THR A 279 -11.34 4.44 -2.35
N GLN A 280 -10.67 4.87 -3.41
CA GLN A 280 -10.45 4.06 -4.60
C GLN A 280 -9.24 3.14 -4.51
N SER A 281 -8.45 3.22 -3.44
CA SER A 281 -7.27 2.38 -3.21
C SER A 281 -6.99 2.28 -1.71
N ASN A 282 -6.43 1.15 -1.31
CA ASN A 282 -5.95 0.88 0.05
C ASN A 282 -4.43 1.10 0.19
N THR A 283 -3.84 1.93 -0.66
CA THR A 283 -2.40 2.25 -0.62
C THR A 283 -2.17 3.72 -0.90
N THR A 284 -1.34 4.36 -0.08
CA THR A 284 -1.06 5.81 -0.10
C THR A 284 -0.53 6.29 -1.45
N HIS A 285 0.39 5.53 -2.06
CA HIS A 285 1.01 5.90 -3.35
C HIS A 285 0.04 5.88 -4.55
N LYS A 286 -1.18 5.34 -4.36
CA LYS A 286 -2.26 5.43 -5.36
C LYS A 286 -3.36 6.40 -4.93
N SER A 287 -3.83 6.28 -3.69
CA SER A 287 -4.97 7.08 -3.22
C SER A 287 -4.65 8.56 -3.15
N VAL A 288 -3.50 8.96 -2.60
CA VAL A 288 -3.13 10.37 -2.50
C VAL A 288 -2.97 11.02 -3.89
N PRO A 289 -2.28 10.42 -4.88
CA PRO A 289 -2.29 10.96 -6.23
C PRO A 289 -3.67 11.06 -6.87
N MET A 290 -4.59 10.10 -6.62
CA MET A 290 -5.98 10.20 -7.10
C MET A 290 -6.76 11.32 -6.39
N LEU A 291 -6.50 11.60 -5.12
CA LEU A 291 -7.06 12.75 -4.40
C LEU A 291 -6.53 14.09 -4.92
N LEU A 292 -5.29 14.12 -5.39
CA LEU A 292 -4.62 15.33 -5.88
C LEU A 292 -4.75 15.56 -7.38
N SER A 293 -5.39 14.66 -8.15
CA SER A 293 -5.49 14.74 -9.60
C SER A 293 -6.87 14.34 -10.12
N GLN A 294 -7.03 14.27 -11.44
CA GLN A 294 -8.21 13.73 -12.10
C GLN A 294 -8.12 12.22 -12.36
N ALA A 295 -7.02 11.57 -11.94
CA ALA A 295 -6.89 10.14 -12.05
C ALA A 295 -7.89 9.41 -11.15
N SER A 296 -8.31 8.23 -11.58
CA SER A 296 -9.21 7.35 -10.83
C SER A 296 -8.71 5.90 -10.92
N ALA A 297 -9.30 5.01 -10.13
CA ALA A 297 -8.98 3.59 -10.23
C ALA A 297 -9.27 3.01 -11.62
N SER A 298 -10.28 3.53 -12.32
CA SER A 298 -10.65 3.12 -13.69
C SER A 298 -9.83 3.81 -14.77
N ASP A 299 -9.21 4.95 -14.48
CA ASP A 299 -8.40 5.74 -15.44
C ASP A 299 -7.16 6.32 -14.73
N PHE A 300 -6.29 5.42 -14.29
CA PHE A 300 -5.07 5.77 -13.57
C PHE A 300 -3.97 6.32 -14.48
N GLU A 301 -4.03 6.02 -15.79
CA GLU A 301 -3.03 6.45 -16.78
C GLU A 301 -2.97 7.98 -16.93
N ARG A 302 -4.04 8.70 -16.63
CA ARG A 302 -4.08 10.18 -16.60
C ARG A 302 -2.98 10.76 -15.71
N LEU A 303 -2.68 10.09 -14.60
CA LEU A 303 -1.65 10.52 -13.66
C LEU A 303 -0.28 10.76 -14.31
N PHE A 304 0.04 10.01 -15.37
CA PHE A 304 1.34 10.11 -16.04
C PHE A 304 1.47 11.29 -17.02
N HIS A 305 0.35 11.97 -17.34
CA HIS A 305 0.29 13.00 -18.39
C HIS A 305 -0.34 14.30 -17.93
N GLU A 306 -1.10 14.28 -16.84
CA GLU A 306 -1.84 15.43 -16.32
C GLU A 306 -1.20 16.00 -15.05
N LYS A 307 -1.52 17.24 -14.75
CA LYS A 307 -1.12 17.91 -13.52
C LYS A 307 -2.18 17.74 -12.42
N GLY A 308 -1.81 18.08 -11.19
CA GLY A 308 -2.68 17.98 -10.03
C GLY A 308 -3.53 19.22 -9.76
N ILE A 309 -4.39 19.10 -8.74
CA ILE A 309 -5.33 20.15 -8.29
C ILE A 309 -4.62 21.46 -7.94
N LEU A 310 -3.39 21.42 -7.42
CA LEU A 310 -2.59 22.59 -7.13
C LEU A 310 -2.37 23.46 -8.39
N GLN A 311 -2.13 22.82 -9.56
CA GLN A 311 -2.03 23.53 -10.81
C GLN A 311 -3.37 24.15 -11.26
N ALA A 312 -4.50 23.44 -11.04
CA ALA A 312 -5.82 23.98 -11.38
C ALA A 312 -6.14 25.25 -10.58
N PHE A 313 -5.90 25.23 -9.27
CA PHE A 313 -6.07 26.41 -8.43
C PHE A 313 -5.13 27.55 -8.83
N ARG A 314 -3.90 27.23 -9.19
CA ARG A 314 -2.94 28.21 -9.68
C ARG A 314 -3.37 28.87 -11.00
N GLU A 315 -3.94 28.12 -11.93
CA GLU A 315 -4.53 28.66 -13.16
C GLU A 315 -5.75 29.55 -12.86
N ALA A 316 -6.51 29.26 -11.79
CA ALA A 316 -7.61 30.07 -11.32
C ALA A 316 -7.16 31.29 -10.47
N GLY A 317 -5.87 31.59 -10.40
CA GLY A 317 -5.33 32.77 -9.73
C GLY A 317 -5.11 32.62 -8.22
N PHE A 318 -5.16 31.40 -7.68
CA PHE A 318 -4.82 31.15 -6.28
C PHE A 318 -3.30 31.01 -6.11
N HIS A 319 -2.80 31.53 -5.01
CA HIS A 319 -1.50 31.12 -4.49
C HIS A 319 -1.65 29.76 -3.85
N THR A 320 -0.76 28.83 -4.17
CA THR A 320 -0.87 27.43 -3.77
C THR A 320 0.25 27.01 -2.83
N VAL A 321 -0.13 26.25 -1.79
CA VAL A 321 0.81 25.74 -0.79
C VAL A 321 0.60 24.24 -0.58
N PHE A 322 1.69 23.47 -0.51
CA PHE A 322 1.67 22.06 -0.13
C PHE A 322 2.59 21.85 1.08
N LEU A 323 2.03 21.38 2.18
CA LEU A 323 2.75 21.04 3.40
C LEU A 323 2.57 19.56 3.70
N SER A 324 3.65 18.82 3.84
CA SER A 324 3.62 17.40 4.20
C SER A 324 4.36 17.14 5.52
N ASN A 325 3.73 16.39 6.43
CA ASN A 325 4.39 15.83 7.60
C ASN A 325 4.92 14.40 7.33
N GLN A 326 4.91 13.96 6.08
CA GLN A 326 5.56 12.73 5.64
C GLN A 326 6.92 13.05 4.99
N ARG A 327 7.76 12.02 4.84
CA ARG A 327 9.02 12.15 4.10
C ARG A 327 8.78 12.08 2.60
N PRO A 328 9.48 12.86 1.78
CA PRO A 328 9.41 12.69 0.34
C PRO A 328 9.94 11.29 -0.04
N ASN A 329 9.32 10.68 -1.02
CA ASN A 329 9.66 9.33 -1.47
C ASN A 329 9.83 9.23 -2.99
N HIS A 330 9.93 10.36 -3.69
CA HIS A 330 10.07 10.48 -5.13
C HIS A 330 8.93 9.83 -5.93
N SER A 331 7.73 9.80 -5.34
CA SER A 331 6.50 9.33 -5.98
C SER A 331 5.67 10.46 -6.58
N PHE A 332 4.51 10.11 -7.14
CA PHE A 332 3.54 11.10 -7.63
C PHE A 332 3.02 12.05 -6.53
N ILE A 333 3.07 11.66 -5.25
CA ILE A 333 2.73 12.55 -4.14
C ILE A 333 3.64 13.77 -4.17
N ASP A 334 4.95 13.53 -4.25
CA ASP A 334 5.94 14.60 -4.30
C ASP A 334 5.81 15.41 -5.59
N PHE A 335 5.68 14.75 -6.74
CA PHE A 335 5.58 15.42 -8.03
C PHE A 335 4.35 16.34 -8.14
N LEU A 336 3.23 15.93 -7.56
CA LEU A 336 2.01 16.74 -7.52
C LEU A 336 2.12 17.86 -6.47
N GLY A 337 2.68 17.57 -5.30
CA GLY A 337 2.92 18.55 -4.23
C GLY A 337 3.90 19.66 -4.67
N GLU A 338 4.98 19.28 -5.38
CA GLU A 338 5.98 20.22 -5.93
C GLU A 338 5.42 21.18 -6.99
N GLN A 339 4.19 20.97 -7.47
CA GLN A 339 3.51 21.93 -8.36
C GLN A 339 3.03 23.19 -7.65
N ALA A 340 2.96 23.18 -6.30
CA ALA A 340 2.60 24.35 -5.52
C ALA A 340 3.62 25.49 -5.66
N ASP A 341 3.16 26.74 -5.48
CA ASP A 341 4.05 27.91 -5.43
C ASP A 341 5.00 27.82 -4.23
N GLN A 342 4.52 27.25 -3.11
CA GLN A 342 5.33 26.94 -1.92
C GLN A 342 5.07 25.51 -1.49
N TRP A 343 6.14 24.73 -1.31
CA TRP A 343 6.02 23.38 -0.76
C TRP A 343 7.10 23.08 0.28
N LEU A 344 6.75 22.28 1.27
CA LEU A 344 7.61 21.92 2.38
C LEU A 344 7.25 20.50 2.89
N PHE A 345 8.26 19.64 2.98
CA PHE A 345 8.22 18.38 3.71
C PHE A 345 8.82 18.58 5.09
N LEU A 346 7.99 18.61 6.12
CA LEU A 346 8.37 19.06 7.46
C LEU A 346 9.44 18.16 8.10
N LYS A 347 9.32 16.83 7.94
CA LYS A 347 10.24 15.86 8.56
C LYS A 347 11.68 15.94 8.04
N THR A 348 11.88 16.31 6.80
CA THR A 348 13.21 16.35 6.18
C THR A 348 13.72 17.77 5.96
N GLY A 349 12.80 18.75 6.00
CA GLY A 349 13.12 20.14 5.64
C GLY A 349 13.27 20.35 4.14
N ASP A 350 12.94 19.35 3.30
CA ASP A 350 12.94 19.50 1.84
C ASP A 350 11.85 20.50 1.44
N ALA A 351 12.23 21.52 0.70
CA ALA A 351 11.35 22.60 0.31
C ALA A 351 11.90 23.34 -0.92
N ASN A 352 11.02 24.00 -1.68
CA ASN A 352 11.48 25.00 -2.63
C ASN A 352 11.92 26.29 -1.89
N GLN A 353 12.51 27.25 -2.63
CA GLN A 353 13.01 28.49 -2.03
C GLN A 353 11.92 29.22 -1.22
N ALA A 354 10.71 29.34 -1.76
CA ALA A 354 9.60 30.00 -1.10
C ALA A 354 9.03 29.20 0.07
N GLY A 355 9.09 27.87 0.02
CA GLY A 355 8.68 26.98 1.12
C GLY A 355 9.62 27.05 2.32
N ARG A 356 10.93 27.26 2.09
CA ARG A 356 11.92 27.44 3.18
C ARG A 356 11.63 28.63 4.07
N GLU A 357 10.98 29.66 3.53
CA GLU A 357 10.54 30.85 4.30
C GLU A 357 9.41 30.53 5.31
N LEU A 358 8.74 29.39 5.14
CA LEU A 358 7.69 28.93 6.05
C LEU A 358 8.24 28.19 7.27
N ALA A 359 9.44 27.59 7.17
CA ALA A 359 10.10 26.92 8.28
C ALA A 359 10.93 27.94 9.10
N GLU A 360 10.84 27.91 10.42
CA GLU A 360 11.68 28.77 11.31
C GLU A 360 13.14 28.33 11.35
N ALA A 361 13.40 27.06 11.04
CA ALA A 361 14.71 26.48 10.75
C ALA A 361 14.46 25.17 9.99
N PRO A 362 15.34 24.75 9.04
CA PRO A 362 15.26 23.41 8.51
C PRO A 362 15.42 22.45 9.68
N GLY A 363 14.33 21.72 10.00
CA GLY A 363 14.33 20.77 11.08
C GLY A 363 15.45 19.75 10.86
N LYS A 364 16.35 19.61 11.82
CA LYS A 364 17.11 18.37 11.95
C LYS A 364 16.05 17.26 12.08
N ASP A 365 16.26 16.12 11.40
CA ASP A 365 15.43 14.91 11.52
C ASP A 365 14.75 14.83 12.90
N GLY A 366 13.54 15.34 12.99
CA GLY A 366 12.80 15.51 14.23
C GLY A 366 11.50 14.70 14.21
N ASN A 367 11.06 14.33 15.39
CA ASN A 367 9.76 13.67 15.55
C ASN A 367 8.66 14.75 15.53
N TYR A 368 8.21 15.10 14.31
CA TYR A 368 7.15 16.07 14.09
C TYR A 368 5.79 15.38 14.17
N TYR A 369 4.85 16.02 14.86
CA TYR A 369 3.45 15.64 14.89
C TYR A 369 2.63 16.47 13.90
N ASP A 370 1.42 16.02 13.55
CA ASP A 370 0.58 16.74 12.58
C ASP A 370 0.16 18.14 13.06
N ALA A 371 0.07 18.35 14.37
CA ALA A 371 -0.19 19.69 14.92
C ALA A 371 0.94 20.69 14.65
N ASP A 372 2.16 20.24 14.33
CA ASP A 372 3.28 21.13 13.98
C ASP A 372 3.07 21.81 12.61
N LEU A 373 2.10 21.35 11.82
CA LEU A 373 1.63 22.06 10.62
C LEU A 373 0.84 23.33 10.94
N LEU A 374 0.23 23.42 12.13
CA LEU A 374 -0.65 24.54 12.50
C LEU A 374 0.09 25.88 12.63
N PRO A 375 1.27 25.97 13.29
CA PRO A 375 2.06 27.22 13.29
C PRO A 375 2.51 27.67 11.91
N ILE A 376 2.72 26.72 10.98
CA ILE A 376 3.06 27.03 9.60
C ILE A 376 1.84 27.62 8.88
N LEU A 377 0.67 27.03 9.09
CA LEU A 377 -0.60 27.56 8.60
C LEU A 377 -0.86 29.00 9.12
N ASP A 378 -0.56 29.28 10.39
CA ASP A 378 -0.64 30.64 10.95
C ASP A 378 0.22 31.64 10.17
N ARG A 379 1.45 31.28 9.83
CA ARG A 379 2.35 32.12 9.02
C ARG A 379 1.84 32.37 7.60
N ILE A 380 1.23 31.36 6.97
CA ILE A 380 0.61 31.52 5.66
C ILE A 380 -0.56 32.49 5.74
N LEU A 381 -1.49 32.25 6.65
CA LEU A 381 -2.70 33.08 6.82
C LEU A 381 -2.38 34.52 7.24
N ALA A 382 -1.29 34.75 8.00
CA ALA A 382 -0.84 36.08 8.40
C ALA A 382 -0.42 36.95 7.20
N ARG A 383 -0.08 36.38 6.06
CA ARG A 383 0.24 37.10 4.83
C ARG A 383 -0.97 37.76 4.17
N LYS A 384 -2.18 37.38 4.58
CA LYS A 384 -3.47 37.94 4.13
C LYS A 384 -3.61 38.02 2.60
N ARG A 385 -3.19 36.97 1.91
CA ARG A 385 -3.41 36.85 0.47
C ARG A 385 -4.90 36.71 0.19
N LYS A 386 -5.37 37.29 -0.89
CA LYS A 386 -6.80 37.24 -1.25
C LYS A 386 -7.25 35.82 -1.60
N LYS A 387 -6.46 35.08 -2.38
CA LYS A 387 -6.80 33.75 -2.85
C LYS A 387 -5.69 32.77 -2.48
N GLU A 388 -5.99 31.83 -1.58
CA GLU A 388 -5.04 30.77 -1.20
C GLU A 388 -5.69 29.39 -1.23
N PHE A 389 -4.97 28.42 -1.79
CA PHE A 389 -5.29 27.01 -1.70
C PHE A 389 -4.15 26.26 -1.04
N ILE A 390 -4.43 25.61 0.07
CA ILE A 390 -3.44 24.97 0.93
C ILE A 390 -3.78 23.49 1.04
N VAL A 391 -2.82 22.62 0.74
CA VAL A 391 -2.90 21.18 0.98
C VAL A 391 -2.04 20.85 2.19
N LEU A 392 -2.64 20.21 3.19
CA LEU A 392 -1.97 19.65 4.37
C LEU A 392 -1.99 18.13 4.24
N HIS A 393 -0.83 17.51 4.06
CA HIS A 393 -0.67 16.06 4.01
C HIS A 393 -0.12 15.57 5.33
N THR A 394 -0.96 14.89 6.12
CA THR A 394 -0.66 14.48 7.50
C THR A 394 -0.01 13.09 7.54
N TYR A 395 0.55 12.73 8.68
CA TYR A 395 1.03 11.38 8.94
C TYR A 395 -0.05 10.53 9.66
N GLY A 396 -1.09 11.18 10.12
CA GLY A 396 -2.37 10.61 10.56
C GLY A 396 -2.30 9.46 11.53
N SER A 397 -2.91 8.35 11.12
CA SER A 397 -3.02 7.12 11.91
C SER A 397 -2.09 6.00 11.42
N HIS A 398 -1.04 6.33 10.67
CA HIS A 398 -0.07 5.34 10.18
C HIS A 398 0.59 4.56 11.32
N PHE A 399 0.74 3.27 11.17
CA PHE A 399 1.48 2.42 12.11
C PHE A 399 2.96 2.88 12.20
N ASN A 400 3.63 2.95 13.36
CA ASN A 400 3.24 2.61 14.72
C ASN A 400 2.39 3.75 15.35
N TYR A 401 1.17 3.44 15.78
CA TYR A 401 0.18 4.43 16.22
C TYR A 401 0.66 5.33 17.34
N MET A 402 1.40 4.77 18.32
CA MET A 402 1.88 5.53 19.49
C MET A 402 2.85 6.66 19.15
N ASP A 403 3.46 6.62 17.96
CA ASP A 403 4.39 7.64 17.48
C ASP A 403 3.66 8.78 16.74
N ARG A 404 2.32 8.72 16.62
CA ARG A 404 1.52 9.70 15.87
C ARG A 404 0.94 10.80 16.75
N TYR A 405 1.04 10.70 18.06
CA TYR A 405 0.57 11.72 19.00
C TYR A 405 1.54 11.89 20.18
N PRO A 406 1.64 13.11 20.77
CA PRO A 406 2.42 13.31 22.00
C PRO A 406 1.87 12.45 23.15
N ARG A 407 2.72 11.84 23.95
CA ARG A 407 2.30 10.94 25.05
C ARG A 407 1.30 11.54 26.02
N GLN A 408 1.38 12.84 26.29
CA GLN A 408 0.40 13.56 27.12
C GLN A 408 -0.99 13.66 26.51
N MET A 409 -1.13 13.38 25.22
CA MET A 409 -2.41 13.36 24.50
C MET A 409 -3.08 11.99 24.47
N ALA A 410 -2.41 10.95 24.97
CA ALA A 410 -2.97 9.61 25.10
C ALA A 410 -4.18 9.61 26.06
N HIS A 411 -5.36 9.39 25.51
CA HIS A 411 -6.63 9.39 26.25
C HIS A 411 -7.11 7.97 26.58
N PHE A 412 -7.01 7.07 25.61
CA PHE A 412 -7.40 5.68 25.76
C PHE A 412 -6.19 4.85 26.20
N GLN A 413 -6.34 4.09 27.29
CA GLN A 413 -5.25 3.34 27.92
C GLN A 413 -5.70 1.91 28.27
N PRO A 414 -4.81 0.93 28.34
CA PRO A 414 -3.38 1.02 28.00
C PRO A 414 -3.17 1.13 26.49
N ASP A 415 -2.15 1.89 26.08
CA ASP A 415 -1.73 2.08 24.68
C ASP A 415 -0.23 1.79 24.53
N THR A 416 0.25 0.73 25.16
CA THR A 416 1.65 0.36 25.22
C THR A 416 2.18 -0.15 23.88
N HIS A 417 3.51 0.01 23.64
CA HIS A 417 4.16 -0.66 22.53
C HIS A 417 4.02 -2.17 22.69
N CYS A 418 3.25 -2.78 21.82
CA CYS A 418 3.05 -4.20 21.79
C CYS A 418 3.25 -4.73 20.37
N GLU A 419 3.65 -5.99 20.27
CA GLU A 419 3.70 -6.66 18.99
C GLU A 419 2.31 -6.63 18.33
N ALA A 420 2.27 -6.40 17.01
CA ALA A 420 1.04 -6.43 16.22
C ALA A 420 0.51 -7.87 16.12
N LYS A 421 -0.14 -8.30 17.19
CA LYS A 421 -0.79 -9.60 17.33
C LYS A 421 -2.25 -9.43 17.74
N LYS A 422 -3.10 -10.40 17.38
CA LYS A 422 -4.52 -10.37 17.70
C LYS A 422 -4.79 -10.27 19.21
N GLU A 423 -3.95 -10.88 20.01
CA GLU A 423 -4.04 -10.87 21.48
C GLU A 423 -3.88 -9.45 22.05
N ASN A 424 -3.10 -8.62 21.37
CA ASN A 424 -2.81 -7.24 21.73
C ASN A 424 -3.78 -6.22 21.10
N ARG A 425 -4.80 -6.70 20.38
CA ARG A 425 -5.77 -5.84 19.69
C ARG A 425 -6.38 -4.74 20.57
N PRO A 426 -6.74 -4.99 21.85
CA PRO A 426 -7.27 -3.92 22.69
C PRO A 426 -6.34 -2.72 22.85
N ASP A 427 -5.05 -2.96 23.07
CA ASP A 427 -4.03 -1.92 23.20
C ASP A 427 -3.77 -1.21 21.88
N LEU A 428 -3.74 -1.97 20.76
CA LEU A 428 -3.62 -1.42 19.41
C LEU A 428 -4.79 -0.49 19.08
N ILE A 429 -6.04 -0.89 19.41
CA ILE A 429 -7.22 -0.04 19.24
C ILE A 429 -7.15 1.22 20.11
N ASN A 430 -6.66 1.12 21.37
CA ASN A 430 -6.46 2.28 22.22
C ASN A 430 -5.48 3.29 21.58
N ALA A 431 -4.35 2.80 21.11
CA ALA A 431 -3.36 3.63 20.44
C ALA A 431 -3.92 4.23 19.14
N TYR A 432 -4.63 3.42 18.33
CA TYR A 432 -5.26 3.88 17.10
C TYR A 432 -6.33 4.96 17.36
N ASP A 433 -7.22 4.76 18.33
CA ASP A 433 -8.23 5.74 18.69
C ASP A 433 -7.63 7.06 19.24
N ASN A 434 -6.46 6.99 19.88
CA ASN A 434 -5.72 8.18 20.26
C ASN A 434 -5.22 8.96 19.03
N THR A 435 -4.84 8.29 17.92
CA THR A 435 -4.47 8.99 16.68
C THR A 435 -5.68 9.72 16.07
N ILE A 436 -6.87 9.08 16.07
CA ILE A 436 -8.11 9.71 15.58
C ILE A 436 -8.46 10.92 16.44
N ARG A 437 -8.31 10.79 17.76
CA ARG A 437 -8.55 11.92 18.69
C ARG A 437 -7.53 13.05 18.50
N TYR A 438 -6.30 12.73 18.10
CA TYR A 438 -5.30 13.74 17.75
C TYR A 438 -5.60 14.41 16.41
N THR A 439 -6.10 13.67 15.44
CA THR A 439 -6.63 14.20 14.17
C THR A 439 -7.79 15.18 14.42
N ASP A 440 -8.70 14.88 15.36
CA ASP A 440 -9.78 15.79 15.79
C ASP A 440 -9.23 17.14 16.29
N LEU A 441 -8.14 17.11 17.06
CA LEU A 441 -7.47 18.32 17.52
C LEU A 441 -6.88 19.12 16.35
N VAL A 442 -6.20 18.45 15.42
CA VAL A 442 -5.55 19.11 14.27
C VAL A 442 -6.59 19.76 13.37
N LEU A 443 -7.64 19.03 12.99
CA LEU A 443 -8.70 19.54 12.12
C LEU A 443 -9.47 20.70 12.77
N SER A 444 -9.78 20.59 14.06
CA SER A 444 -10.39 21.69 14.82
C SER A 444 -9.50 22.92 14.81
N GLY A 445 -8.19 22.73 14.99
CA GLY A 445 -7.20 23.80 14.95
C GLY A 445 -7.11 24.49 13.57
N VAL A 446 -7.29 23.75 12.48
CA VAL A 446 -7.39 24.33 11.12
C VAL A 446 -8.65 25.19 11.00
N ILE A 447 -9.81 24.66 11.42
CA ILE A 447 -11.10 25.37 11.35
C ILE A 447 -11.07 26.67 12.19
N GLU A 448 -10.50 26.63 13.40
CA GLU A 448 -10.37 27.81 14.26
C GLU A 448 -9.56 28.93 13.58
N ARG A 449 -8.48 28.57 12.89
CA ARG A 449 -7.63 29.51 12.14
C ARG A 449 -8.34 30.11 10.94
N LEU A 450 -9.09 29.30 10.20
CA LEU A 450 -9.90 29.77 9.08
C LEU A 450 -11.01 30.73 9.54
N ARG A 451 -11.65 30.42 10.69
CA ARG A 451 -12.63 31.34 11.31
C ARG A 451 -12.00 32.68 11.72
N ALA A 452 -10.81 32.62 12.32
CA ALA A 452 -10.11 33.83 12.77
C ALA A 452 -9.60 34.67 11.58
N HIS A 453 -9.23 34.00 10.46
CA HIS A 453 -8.81 34.68 9.24
C HIS A 453 -9.95 35.51 8.62
N GLY A 454 -11.18 35.01 8.68
CA GLY A 454 -12.37 35.62 8.06
C GLY A 454 -12.41 35.43 6.53
N GLY A 455 -13.45 35.99 5.90
CA GLY A 455 -13.69 35.83 4.49
C GLY A 455 -14.31 34.45 4.13
N MET A 456 -14.40 34.17 2.84
CA MET A 456 -14.91 32.90 2.31
C MET A 456 -13.87 31.82 2.52
N SER A 457 -14.17 30.84 3.36
CA SER A 457 -13.21 29.79 3.72
C SER A 457 -13.88 28.43 3.77
N ALA A 458 -13.16 27.40 3.34
CA ALA A 458 -13.58 26.02 3.49
C ALA A 458 -12.41 25.11 3.85
N MET A 459 -12.71 24.04 4.59
CA MET A 459 -11.82 22.92 4.85
C MET A 459 -12.48 21.64 4.35
N LEU A 460 -11.73 20.85 3.58
CA LEU A 460 -12.07 19.49 3.21
C LEU A 460 -11.07 18.56 3.87
N TYR A 461 -11.55 17.50 4.52
CA TYR A 461 -10.70 16.42 5.05
C TYR A 461 -11.20 15.08 4.53
N THR A 462 -10.28 14.24 4.09
CA THR A 462 -10.49 12.82 3.89
C THR A 462 -9.21 12.06 4.19
N SER A 463 -9.33 10.79 4.63
CA SER A 463 -8.16 9.91 4.66
C SER A 463 -7.93 9.31 3.28
N ASP A 464 -6.70 8.98 3.01
CA ASP A 464 -6.30 8.30 1.80
C ASP A 464 -6.80 6.85 1.75
N HIS A 465 -6.73 6.12 2.85
CA HIS A 465 -7.31 4.81 3.11
C HIS A 465 -7.52 4.60 4.60
N GLY A 466 -8.11 3.48 4.97
CA GLY A 466 -8.21 2.97 6.33
C GLY A 466 -7.23 1.83 6.57
N GLU A 467 -7.52 0.99 7.59
CA GLU A 467 -6.61 -0.06 8.03
C GLU A 467 -7.32 -1.20 8.76
N ASN A 468 -6.81 -2.43 8.60
CA ASN A 468 -7.22 -3.58 9.39
C ASN A 468 -6.46 -3.60 10.73
N ILE A 469 -7.18 -3.89 11.82
CA ILE A 469 -6.60 -4.07 13.16
C ILE A 469 -7.16 -5.36 13.76
N PHE A 470 -6.99 -6.49 13.09
CA PHE A 470 -7.53 -7.80 13.48
C PHE A 470 -9.05 -7.78 13.73
N ASP A 471 -9.81 -7.09 12.87
CA ASP A 471 -11.22 -6.79 13.09
C ASP A 471 -12.13 -8.01 12.94
N ASP A 472 -11.82 -8.87 11.99
CA ASP A 472 -12.64 -9.99 11.58
C ASP A 472 -11.95 -11.37 11.73
N SER A 473 -12.59 -12.40 11.19
CA SER A 473 -12.05 -13.76 11.17
C SER A 473 -10.79 -13.93 10.30
N HIS A 474 -10.54 -13.01 9.36
CA HIS A 474 -9.40 -13.07 8.45
C HIS A 474 -8.09 -12.67 9.11
N LYS A 475 -8.13 -12.05 10.30
CA LYS A 475 -6.96 -11.65 11.10
C LYS A 475 -6.00 -10.72 10.34
N LEU A 476 -6.54 -9.90 9.44
CA LEU A 476 -5.74 -8.92 8.70
C LEU A 476 -5.24 -7.83 9.65
N PHE A 477 -4.05 -7.35 9.36
CA PHE A 477 -3.43 -6.22 10.03
C PHE A 477 -2.78 -5.31 9.00
N LEU A 478 -2.81 -3.99 9.22
CA LEU A 478 -2.39 -2.96 8.28
C LEU A 478 -3.29 -2.86 7.04
N HIS A 479 -2.78 -2.22 6.03
CA HIS A 479 -3.42 -1.94 4.74
C HIS A 479 -2.63 -2.58 3.57
N ALA A 480 -2.97 -2.23 2.35
CA ALA A 480 -2.38 -2.77 1.12
C ALA A 480 -2.63 -4.28 0.91
N SER A 481 -3.68 -4.82 1.52
CA SER A 481 -4.09 -6.19 1.25
C SER A 481 -4.52 -6.32 -0.22
N PRO A 482 -4.20 -7.43 -0.90
CA PRO A 482 -4.55 -7.65 -2.31
C PRO A 482 -6.06 -7.63 -2.59
N ARG A 483 -6.85 -7.97 -1.60
CA ARG A 483 -8.31 -7.78 -1.56
C ARG A 483 -8.61 -6.84 -0.42
N ALA A 484 -8.83 -5.57 -0.76
CA ALA A 484 -9.13 -4.55 0.22
C ALA A 484 -10.39 -4.88 1.00
N SER A 485 -10.32 -4.73 2.32
CA SER A 485 -11.47 -4.86 3.22
C SER A 485 -12.25 -3.54 3.31
N GLU A 486 -13.45 -3.57 3.86
CA GLU A 486 -14.19 -2.35 4.19
C GLU A 486 -13.43 -1.47 5.20
N TYR A 487 -12.62 -2.08 6.10
CA TYR A 487 -11.79 -1.38 7.07
C TYR A 487 -10.68 -0.55 6.40
N GLU A 488 -10.20 -0.98 5.22
CA GLU A 488 -9.21 -0.25 4.44
C GLU A 488 -9.84 0.80 3.53
N LEU A 489 -11.09 0.60 3.08
CA LEU A 489 -11.72 1.44 2.06
C LEU A 489 -12.69 2.48 2.60
N HIS A 490 -13.40 2.22 3.70
CA HIS A 490 -14.35 3.16 4.28
C HIS A 490 -13.63 4.25 5.08
N VAL A 491 -13.55 5.44 4.50
CA VAL A 491 -12.78 6.57 5.01
C VAL A 491 -13.67 7.73 5.46
N PRO A 492 -13.22 8.55 6.44
CA PRO A 492 -13.92 9.76 6.80
C PRO A 492 -13.85 10.81 5.68
N PHE A 493 -14.94 11.54 5.48
CA PHE A 493 -14.99 12.69 4.61
C PHE A 493 -15.75 13.83 5.30
N LEU A 494 -15.02 14.91 5.58
CA LEU A 494 -15.53 16.06 6.34
C LEU A 494 -15.40 17.33 5.51
N VAL A 495 -16.43 18.14 5.50
CA VAL A 495 -16.40 19.46 4.89
C VAL A 495 -16.87 20.49 5.92
N TRP A 496 -16.09 21.52 6.11
CA TRP A 496 -16.45 22.69 6.88
C TRP A 496 -16.40 23.93 6.00
N THR A 497 -17.38 24.83 6.17
CA THR A 497 -17.41 26.12 5.49
C THR A 497 -17.62 27.26 6.46
N SER A 498 -17.07 28.44 6.13
CA SER A 498 -17.40 29.67 6.84
C SER A 498 -18.83 30.10 6.51
N GLN A 499 -19.40 31.01 7.33
CA GLN A 499 -20.74 31.58 7.08
C GLN A 499 -20.81 32.40 5.77
N SER A 500 -19.67 32.90 5.31
CA SER A 500 -19.55 33.66 4.05
C SER A 500 -19.31 32.81 2.81
N PHE A 501 -19.20 31.50 2.95
CA PHE A 501 -19.12 30.55 1.84
C PHE A 501 -20.51 30.28 1.28
#